data_6519fc19693837dfcf67081e103f4d10
#
_entry.id   6519fc19693837dfcf67081e103f4d10
#
_cell.length_a   1.000
_cell.length_b   1.000
_cell.length_c   1.000
_cell.angle_alpha   90.00
_cell.angle_beta   90.00
_cell.angle_gamma   90.00
#
_symmetry.space_group_name_H-M   'P 1'
#
loop_
_entity.id
_entity.type
_entity.pdbx_description
1 polymer ?
#
loop_
_entity_poly.entity_id
_entity_poly.type
_entity_poly.pdbx_seq_one_letter_code
_entity_poly.pdbx_strand_id
1 'polypeptide(L)'
;MKKYIAYAILSGLLLTAGWPSHGFPLLLFIGFVPLMLTEHQITQRAEFKKKGSKIFGLSFLAFFIWNAIVIWWLHYAQETDANGDLHNSWSAYLIPVVANSLFMSIVFQLYHFVKTKAGNLYGLVFLPAIWMSFDKLTLNWELTWPWFNLGNGFAKYYEWVQWYEYTGTFGGALWIWLVNITVFYYLTAYINKKEMRYLNKLGIYAGLLIAVPIGISYIIYANYEEKGKALDVLVLQPDLDPYNEKYMKDGLQIYEELKQLALKNIQPKTQFVVAPETAVPGSSALIFDNMYDDLIIQDIQQWTKTKKDLHFVTGASIMRIYPMQSLASETASVMRDGITWYDAYNSALQISGNDSIEVYHKSKLVPGVEIFPYRNILMPIIGEFMLNFGGTTKTLGIQPHRSVFKNKTNNATVAPVICYESIYGDYTTEYVREGANVIFTMTNDSWWGSTDGHRQLLLYGNLRAIENRRAIVRSANSGISAFVNQRGDIMKSLPYGEQGALNGTILMNSELTFYTKYGDVIARIALLVMGIILAYTLAQKLLYKQNKKKI
;
A
#
# COMPACT_ATOMS: atom_id res chain seq x y z
N MET A 1 9.05 -35.99 -5.84
CA MET A 1 8.86 -34.83 -4.92
C MET A 1 10.00 -33.81 -5.00
N LYS A 2 11.29 -34.22 -4.96
CA LYS A 2 12.44 -33.27 -5.00
C LYS A 2 12.34 -32.22 -6.12
N LYS A 3 12.03 -32.65 -7.37
CA LYS A 3 11.82 -31.73 -8.51
C LYS A 3 10.76 -30.65 -8.24
N TYR A 4 9.62 -31.02 -7.64
CA TYR A 4 8.51 -30.08 -7.39
C TYR A 4 8.81 -29.10 -6.26
N ILE A 5 9.58 -29.54 -5.26
CA ILE A 5 10.13 -28.66 -4.22
C ILE A 5 11.07 -27.63 -4.87
N ALA A 6 11.99 -28.08 -5.76
CA ALA A 6 12.87 -27.16 -6.48
C ALA A 6 12.08 -26.15 -7.34
N TYR A 7 10.98 -26.55 -7.98
CA TYR A 7 10.12 -25.66 -8.74
C TYR A 7 9.39 -24.64 -7.85
N ALA A 8 8.93 -25.07 -6.66
CA ALA A 8 8.31 -24.15 -5.70
C ALA A 8 9.31 -23.10 -5.19
N ILE A 9 10.53 -23.54 -4.84
CA ILE A 9 11.62 -22.65 -4.43
C ILE A 9 11.97 -21.69 -5.58
N LEU A 10 12.12 -22.18 -6.80
CA LEU A 10 12.40 -21.35 -7.97
C LEU A 10 11.32 -20.31 -8.20
N SER A 11 10.04 -20.67 -8.05
CA SER A 11 8.92 -19.72 -8.16
C SER A 11 9.02 -18.61 -7.13
N GLY A 12 9.24 -18.95 -5.84
CA GLY A 12 9.41 -17.96 -4.78
C GLY A 12 10.60 -17.02 -5.01
N LEU A 13 11.74 -17.58 -5.44
CA LEU A 13 12.93 -16.78 -5.75
C LEU A 13 12.76 -15.87 -6.98
N LEU A 14 12.09 -16.33 -8.04
CA LEU A 14 11.80 -15.50 -9.22
C LEU A 14 10.88 -14.34 -8.87
N LEU A 15 9.83 -14.59 -8.08
CA LEU A 15 8.92 -13.54 -7.60
C LEU A 15 9.66 -12.52 -6.73
N THR A 16 10.54 -12.98 -5.85
CA THR A 16 11.40 -12.12 -5.02
C THR A 16 12.36 -11.29 -5.87
N ALA A 17 13.08 -11.94 -6.77
CA ALA A 17 14.07 -11.26 -7.63
C ALA A 17 13.43 -10.31 -8.66
N GLY A 18 12.12 -10.44 -8.90
CA GLY A 18 11.33 -9.50 -9.68
C GLY A 18 10.78 -8.31 -8.89
N TRP A 19 10.86 -8.35 -7.54
CA TRP A 19 10.17 -7.37 -6.69
C TRP A 19 10.99 -6.10 -6.45
N PRO A 20 10.40 -4.87 -6.41
CA PRO A 20 11.12 -3.67 -6.00
C PRO A 20 11.48 -3.74 -4.50
N SER A 21 12.55 -3.11 -3.99
CA SER A 21 13.35 -2.02 -4.56
C SER A 21 14.55 -2.48 -5.40
N HIS A 22 15.00 -3.73 -5.26
CA HIS A 22 16.24 -4.22 -5.89
C HIS A 22 15.98 -5.08 -7.12
N GLY A 23 14.80 -5.67 -7.25
CA GLY A 23 14.47 -6.64 -8.28
C GLY A 23 14.30 -6.08 -9.69
N PHE A 24 14.23 -7.00 -10.65
CA PHE A 24 14.00 -6.71 -12.06
C PHE A 24 12.67 -7.31 -12.54
N PRO A 25 11.66 -6.50 -12.90
CA PRO A 25 10.27 -6.94 -13.05
C PRO A 25 10.03 -7.93 -14.18
N LEU A 26 10.95 -8.10 -15.15
CA LEU A 26 10.81 -9.16 -16.16
C LEU A 26 10.75 -10.56 -15.55
N LEU A 27 11.32 -10.77 -14.35
CA LEU A 27 11.26 -12.05 -13.66
C LEU A 27 9.84 -12.37 -13.13
N LEU A 28 9.02 -11.37 -12.89
CA LEU A 28 7.60 -11.56 -12.51
C LEU A 28 6.80 -12.23 -13.63
N PHE A 29 7.14 -11.99 -14.90
CA PHE A 29 6.47 -12.58 -16.06
C PHE A 29 6.65 -14.09 -16.20
N ILE A 30 7.60 -14.67 -15.47
CA ILE A 30 7.83 -16.11 -15.41
C ILE A 30 7.78 -16.67 -13.98
N GLY A 31 7.55 -15.81 -12.99
CA GLY A 31 7.63 -16.17 -11.57
C GLY A 31 6.65 -17.24 -11.13
N PHE A 32 5.45 -17.28 -11.69
CA PHE A 32 4.44 -18.30 -11.38
C PHE A 32 4.55 -19.56 -12.24
N VAL A 33 5.30 -19.54 -13.34
CA VAL A 33 5.39 -20.66 -14.30
C VAL A 33 5.87 -21.95 -13.64
N PRO A 34 6.93 -22.00 -12.82
CA PRO A 34 7.37 -23.23 -12.17
C PRO A 34 6.29 -23.83 -11.25
N LEU A 35 5.54 -22.98 -10.54
CA LEU A 35 4.45 -23.43 -9.68
C LEU A 35 3.25 -23.95 -10.48
N MET A 36 2.88 -23.29 -11.59
CA MET A 36 1.83 -23.75 -12.52
C MET A 36 2.19 -25.09 -13.17
N LEU A 37 3.47 -25.29 -13.55
CA LEU A 37 3.98 -26.56 -14.06
C LEU A 37 3.93 -27.67 -13.00
N THR A 38 4.22 -27.32 -11.76
CA THR A 38 4.14 -28.25 -10.62
C THR A 38 2.71 -28.74 -10.43
N GLU A 39 1.74 -27.83 -10.38
CA GLU A 39 0.32 -28.16 -10.26
C GLU A 39 -0.13 -29.04 -11.43
N HIS A 40 0.19 -28.66 -12.66
CA HIS A 40 -0.18 -29.40 -13.87
C HIS A 40 0.37 -30.85 -13.86
N GLN A 41 1.66 -31.03 -13.58
CA GLN A 41 2.30 -32.35 -13.58
C GLN A 41 1.81 -33.23 -12.44
N ILE A 42 1.60 -32.70 -11.23
CA ILE A 42 1.05 -33.47 -10.09
C ILE A 42 -0.38 -33.92 -10.39
N THR A 43 -1.18 -33.04 -11.01
CA THR A 43 -2.58 -33.34 -11.34
C THR A 43 -2.70 -34.49 -12.34
N GLN A 44 -1.83 -34.54 -13.35
CA GLN A 44 -1.86 -35.57 -14.39
C GLN A 44 -1.34 -36.95 -13.94
N ARG A 45 -0.48 -37.01 -12.94
CA ARG A 45 0.14 -38.26 -12.50
C ARG A 45 -0.75 -39.07 -11.54
N ALA A 46 -1.08 -40.32 -11.91
CA ALA A 46 -1.92 -41.19 -11.10
C ALA A 46 -1.27 -41.62 -9.79
N GLU A 47 0.07 -41.71 -9.77
CA GLU A 47 0.88 -42.13 -8.62
C GLU A 47 0.75 -41.24 -7.38
N PHE A 48 0.35 -39.96 -7.55
CA PHE A 48 0.21 -39.04 -6.44
C PHE A 48 -1.15 -39.17 -5.75
N LYS A 49 -1.12 -39.59 -4.49
CA LYS A 49 -2.25 -39.50 -3.55
C LYS A 49 -2.29 -38.11 -2.91
N LYS A 50 -3.49 -37.64 -2.49
CA LYS A 50 -3.70 -36.34 -1.82
C LYS A 50 -3.10 -35.15 -2.61
N LYS A 51 -3.36 -35.09 -3.92
CA LYS A 51 -2.79 -34.08 -4.84
C LYS A 51 -2.98 -32.65 -4.34
N GLY A 52 -4.19 -32.32 -3.91
CA GLY A 52 -4.51 -30.98 -3.38
C GLY A 52 -3.61 -30.57 -2.21
N SER A 53 -3.42 -31.45 -1.21
CA SER A 53 -2.54 -31.14 -0.07
C SER A 53 -1.08 -30.93 -0.47
N LYS A 54 -0.60 -31.68 -1.48
CA LYS A 54 0.76 -31.50 -2.01
C LYS A 54 0.91 -30.16 -2.72
N ILE A 55 -0.07 -29.80 -3.55
CA ILE A 55 -0.08 -28.53 -4.28
C ILE A 55 -0.16 -27.36 -3.28
N PHE A 56 -1.01 -27.47 -2.26
CA PHE A 56 -1.10 -26.50 -1.18
C PHE A 56 0.25 -26.28 -0.47
N GLY A 57 0.91 -27.38 -0.03
CA GLY A 57 2.20 -27.25 0.65
C GLY A 57 3.32 -26.68 -0.23
N LEU A 58 3.31 -27.01 -1.54
CA LEU A 58 4.29 -26.46 -2.49
C LEU A 58 4.01 -24.97 -2.83
N SER A 59 2.75 -24.58 -2.94
CA SER A 59 2.40 -23.17 -3.12
C SER A 59 2.71 -22.36 -1.86
N PHE A 60 2.45 -22.93 -0.67
CA PHE A 60 2.83 -22.29 0.59
C PHE A 60 4.36 -22.08 0.67
N LEU A 61 5.16 -23.06 0.29
CA LEU A 61 6.63 -22.92 0.26
C LEU A 61 7.07 -21.79 -0.67
N ALA A 62 6.48 -21.72 -1.89
CA ALA A 62 6.83 -20.68 -2.86
C ALA A 62 6.46 -19.28 -2.33
N PHE A 63 5.24 -19.11 -1.81
CA PHE A 63 4.77 -17.82 -1.31
C PHE A 63 5.45 -17.44 0.01
N PHE A 64 5.78 -18.41 0.86
CA PHE A 64 6.55 -18.17 2.08
C PHE A 64 7.95 -17.59 1.76
N ILE A 65 8.65 -18.17 0.78
CA ILE A 65 9.95 -17.64 0.35
C ILE A 65 9.81 -16.21 -0.19
N TRP A 66 8.81 -15.97 -1.03
CA TRP A 66 8.57 -14.63 -1.58
C TRP A 66 8.25 -13.61 -0.49
N ASN A 67 7.28 -13.90 0.40
CA ASN A 67 6.91 -13.01 1.50
C ASN A 67 8.09 -12.79 2.46
N ALA A 68 8.75 -13.87 2.90
CA ALA A 68 9.83 -13.79 3.87
C ALA A 68 10.97 -12.87 3.42
N ILE A 69 11.33 -12.92 2.14
CA ILE A 69 12.43 -12.09 1.63
C ILE A 69 11.97 -10.66 1.35
N VAL A 70 10.78 -10.46 0.77
CA VAL A 70 10.32 -9.11 0.36
C VAL A 70 9.99 -8.21 1.54
N ILE A 71 9.43 -8.76 2.62
CA ILE A 71 9.03 -7.98 3.80
C ILE A 71 9.90 -8.25 5.03
N TRP A 72 11.14 -8.75 4.83
CA TRP A 72 12.10 -9.04 5.93
C TRP A 72 12.35 -7.82 6.83
N TRP A 73 12.20 -6.62 6.28
CA TRP A 73 12.39 -5.35 6.96
C TRP A 73 11.40 -5.14 8.12
N LEU A 74 10.25 -5.81 8.15
CA LEU A 74 9.32 -5.78 9.28
C LEU A 74 9.96 -6.28 10.58
N HIS A 75 10.98 -7.14 10.50
CA HIS A 75 11.73 -7.60 11.66
C HIS A 75 12.42 -6.47 12.43
N TYR A 76 12.71 -5.34 11.77
CA TYR A 76 13.34 -4.17 12.40
C TYR A 76 12.37 -3.27 13.17
N ALA A 77 11.06 -3.51 13.09
CA ALA A 77 10.12 -2.90 14.03
C ALA A 77 10.50 -3.33 15.45
N GLN A 78 10.57 -2.38 16.38
CA GLN A 78 10.99 -2.66 17.75
C GLN A 78 9.77 -2.84 18.66
N GLU A 79 9.93 -3.70 19.64
CA GLU A 79 8.98 -3.93 20.73
C GLU A 79 9.72 -3.89 22.06
N THR A 80 9.01 -3.52 23.13
CA THR A 80 9.57 -3.40 24.47
C THR A 80 9.29 -4.69 25.24
N ASP A 81 10.32 -5.28 25.81
CA ASP A 81 10.18 -6.48 26.65
C ASP A 81 9.66 -6.17 28.07
N ALA A 82 9.49 -7.19 28.89
CA ALA A 82 9.03 -7.06 30.28
C ALA A 82 10.00 -6.26 31.19
N ASN A 83 11.26 -6.11 30.79
CA ASN A 83 12.27 -5.34 31.51
C ASN A 83 12.32 -3.87 31.04
N GLY A 84 11.64 -3.51 29.96
CA GLY A 84 11.65 -2.21 29.35
C GLY A 84 12.70 -2.03 28.24
N ASP A 85 13.41 -3.11 27.85
CA ASP A 85 14.42 -3.07 26.81
C ASP A 85 13.80 -3.19 25.41
N LEU A 86 14.30 -2.40 24.46
CA LEU A 86 13.87 -2.44 23.06
C LEU A 86 14.61 -3.55 22.29
N HIS A 87 13.87 -4.37 21.57
CA HIS A 87 14.42 -5.38 20.68
C HIS A 87 13.57 -5.56 19.42
N ASN A 88 14.19 -6.11 18.37
CA ASN A 88 13.53 -6.34 17.09
C ASN A 88 12.39 -7.35 17.19
N SER A 89 11.24 -7.05 16.59
CA SER A 89 10.04 -7.87 16.68
C SER A 89 10.00 -8.98 15.64
N TRP A 90 10.11 -10.23 16.11
CA TRP A 90 9.86 -11.41 15.28
C TRP A 90 8.37 -11.58 14.93
N SER A 91 7.48 -11.16 15.81
CA SER A 91 6.03 -11.27 15.61
C SER A 91 5.56 -10.35 14.49
N ALA A 92 6.04 -9.08 14.46
CA ALA A 92 5.74 -8.12 13.40
C ALA A 92 6.15 -8.62 12.00
N TYR A 93 7.16 -9.49 11.93
CA TYR A 93 7.63 -10.09 10.69
C TYR A 93 6.93 -11.41 10.35
N LEU A 94 6.93 -12.39 11.28
CA LEU A 94 6.46 -13.75 10.98
C LEU A 94 4.94 -13.84 10.78
N ILE A 95 4.16 -13.06 11.52
CA ILE A 95 2.70 -13.08 11.40
C ILE A 95 2.25 -12.72 9.98
N PRO A 96 2.63 -11.58 9.39
CA PRO A 96 2.23 -11.26 8.02
C PRO A 96 2.87 -12.20 6.97
N VAL A 97 4.11 -12.68 7.17
CA VAL A 97 4.73 -13.67 6.26
C VAL A 97 3.89 -14.94 6.18
N VAL A 98 3.52 -15.52 7.32
CA VAL A 98 2.74 -16.77 7.36
C VAL A 98 1.32 -16.53 6.87
N ALA A 99 0.65 -15.47 7.33
CA ALA A 99 -0.73 -15.17 6.98
C ALA A 99 -0.89 -14.93 5.46
N ASN A 100 -0.07 -14.06 4.87
CA ASN A 100 -0.12 -13.80 3.43
C ASN A 100 0.18 -15.06 2.61
N SER A 101 1.19 -15.84 3.02
CA SER A 101 1.53 -17.10 2.33
C SER A 101 0.39 -18.10 2.38
N LEU A 102 -0.31 -18.17 3.51
CA LEU A 102 -1.50 -19.00 3.68
C LEU A 102 -2.64 -18.56 2.75
N PHE A 103 -2.98 -17.27 2.75
CA PHE A 103 -4.04 -16.73 1.89
C PHE A 103 -3.74 -16.92 0.41
N MET A 104 -2.53 -16.62 -0.05
CA MET A 104 -2.10 -16.84 -1.43
C MET A 104 -2.18 -18.32 -1.81
N SER A 105 -1.87 -19.23 -0.88
CA SER A 105 -1.96 -20.68 -1.10
C SER A 105 -3.41 -21.16 -1.19
N ILE A 106 -4.33 -20.56 -0.44
CA ILE A 106 -5.76 -20.82 -0.56
C ILE A 106 -6.26 -20.36 -1.94
N VAL A 107 -5.85 -19.18 -2.40
CA VAL A 107 -6.18 -18.68 -3.76
C VAL A 107 -5.68 -19.66 -4.82
N PHE A 108 -4.43 -20.14 -4.71
CA PHE A 108 -3.88 -21.10 -5.64
C PHE A 108 -4.56 -22.48 -5.55
N GLN A 109 -5.00 -22.89 -4.38
CA GLN A 109 -5.79 -24.11 -4.18
C GLN A 109 -7.19 -24.01 -4.81
N LEU A 110 -7.83 -22.84 -4.78
CA LEU A 110 -9.09 -22.60 -5.49
C LEU A 110 -8.92 -22.69 -7.01
N TYR A 111 -7.81 -22.16 -7.54
CA TYR A 111 -7.44 -22.38 -8.94
C TYR A 111 -7.32 -23.88 -9.27
N HIS A 112 -6.58 -24.66 -8.48
CA HIS A 112 -6.47 -26.09 -8.65
C HIS A 112 -7.83 -26.79 -8.63
N PHE A 113 -8.71 -26.41 -7.71
CA PHE A 113 -10.07 -26.95 -7.62
C PHE A 113 -10.87 -26.69 -8.91
N VAL A 114 -10.91 -25.44 -9.39
CA VAL A 114 -11.64 -25.07 -10.60
C VAL A 114 -11.06 -25.80 -11.82
N LYS A 115 -9.74 -25.80 -11.99
CA LYS A 115 -9.06 -26.48 -13.10
C LYS A 115 -9.38 -27.97 -13.14
N THR A 116 -9.45 -28.65 -11.99
CA THR A 116 -9.73 -30.09 -11.93
C THR A 116 -11.22 -30.41 -12.16
N LYS A 117 -12.14 -29.49 -11.89
CA LYS A 117 -13.59 -29.72 -12.00
C LYS A 117 -14.19 -29.17 -13.28
N ALA A 118 -13.77 -27.98 -13.72
CA ALA A 118 -14.30 -27.33 -14.91
C ALA A 118 -13.36 -27.44 -16.14
N GLY A 119 -12.11 -27.86 -15.96
CA GLY A 119 -11.13 -28.05 -17.05
C GLY A 119 -10.06 -26.98 -17.14
N ASN A 120 -9.04 -27.26 -17.94
CA ASN A 120 -7.84 -26.44 -18.03
C ASN A 120 -8.10 -24.98 -18.44
N LEU A 121 -8.98 -24.75 -19.44
CA LEU A 121 -9.27 -23.40 -19.92
C LEU A 121 -9.90 -22.53 -18.82
N TYR A 122 -10.94 -23.07 -18.16
CA TYR A 122 -11.59 -22.37 -17.05
C TYR A 122 -10.62 -22.09 -15.89
N GLY A 123 -9.74 -23.05 -15.58
CA GLY A 123 -8.69 -22.86 -14.57
C GLY A 123 -7.74 -21.73 -14.93
N LEU A 124 -7.25 -21.65 -16.17
CA LEU A 124 -6.31 -20.61 -16.60
C LEU A 124 -6.93 -19.21 -16.63
N VAL A 125 -8.24 -19.08 -16.93
CA VAL A 125 -8.95 -17.80 -16.83
C VAL A 125 -9.29 -17.46 -15.40
N PHE A 126 -9.58 -18.47 -14.57
CA PHE A 126 -9.93 -18.29 -13.16
C PHE A 126 -8.75 -17.83 -12.32
N LEU A 127 -7.51 -18.27 -12.62
CA LEU A 127 -6.32 -17.95 -11.82
C LEU A 127 -6.06 -16.43 -11.71
N PRO A 128 -5.94 -15.66 -12.80
CA PRO A 128 -5.82 -14.20 -12.70
C PRO A 128 -7.08 -13.55 -12.08
N ALA A 129 -8.26 -14.08 -12.40
CA ALA A 129 -9.50 -13.53 -11.87
C ALA A 129 -9.59 -13.67 -10.34
N ILE A 130 -9.34 -14.85 -9.79
CA ILE A 130 -9.35 -15.07 -8.32
C ILE A 130 -8.21 -14.33 -7.63
N TRP A 131 -7.02 -14.22 -8.25
CA TRP A 131 -5.90 -13.50 -7.66
C TRP A 131 -6.20 -12.02 -7.52
N MET A 132 -6.61 -11.35 -8.61
CA MET A 132 -6.99 -9.93 -8.57
C MET A 132 -8.22 -9.66 -7.71
N SER A 133 -9.16 -10.61 -7.62
CA SER A 133 -10.31 -10.53 -6.71
C SER A 133 -9.87 -10.57 -5.25
N PHE A 134 -8.93 -11.42 -4.93
CA PHE A 134 -8.34 -11.49 -3.60
C PHE A 134 -7.58 -10.21 -3.26
N ASP A 135 -6.72 -9.71 -4.17
CA ASP A 135 -6.03 -8.42 -4.00
C ASP A 135 -7.04 -7.28 -3.74
N LYS A 136 -8.15 -7.21 -4.50
CA LYS A 136 -9.19 -6.19 -4.29
C LYS A 136 -9.90 -6.34 -2.94
N LEU A 137 -10.14 -7.58 -2.49
CA LEU A 137 -10.70 -7.85 -1.17
C LEU A 137 -9.78 -7.34 -0.05
N THR A 138 -8.47 -7.59 -0.18
CA THR A 138 -7.47 -7.18 0.83
C THR A 138 -7.33 -5.67 0.98
N LEU A 139 -7.80 -4.87 0.03
CA LEU A 139 -7.83 -3.40 0.16
C LEU A 139 -8.90 -2.88 1.13
N ASN A 140 -9.94 -3.69 1.44
CA ASN A 140 -11.14 -3.23 2.13
C ASN A 140 -11.51 -4.05 3.38
N TRP A 141 -10.72 -5.01 3.80
CA TRP A 141 -10.89 -5.75 5.05
C TRP A 141 -9.95 -5.22 6.14
N GLU A 142 -10.13 -5.62 7.39
CA GLU A 142 -9.32 -5.11 8.50
C GLU A 142 -7.89 -5.66 8.56
N LEU A 143 -7.61 -6.80 7.87
CA LEU A 143 -6.27 -7.33 7.66
C LEU A 143 -5.62 -6.77 6.40
N THR A 144 -5.94 -5.54 6.03
CA THR A 144 -5.51 -4.92 4.77
C THR A 144 -4.00 -4.98 4.57
N TRP A 145 -3.57 -5.51 3.41
CA TRP A 145 -2.16 -5.64 3.04
C TRP A 145 -1.96 -5.52 1.53
N PRO A 146 -1.95 -4.29 0.96
CA PRO A 146 -1.83 -4.05 -0.48
C PRO A 146 -0.42 -4.28 -1.03
N TRP A 147 0.53 -4.67 -0.20
CA TRP A 147 1.97 -4.72 -0.51
C TRP A 147 2.28 -5.59 -1.71
N PHE A 148 1.64 -6.74 -1.82
CA PHE A 148 1.88 -7.75 -2.85
C PHE A 148 0.95 -7.65 -4.08
N ASN A 149 0.23 -6.55 -4.28
CA ASN A 149 -0.42 -6.34 -5.56
C ASN A 149 0.64 -6.38 -6.67
N LEU A 150 0.47 -7.29 -7.64
CA LEU A 150 1.50 -7.58 -8.64
C LEU A 150 1.89 -6.35 -9.48
N GLY A 151 0.96 -5.41 -9.67
CA GLY A 151 1.24 -4.15 -10.37
C GLY A 151 2.24 -3.26 -9.64
N ASN A 152 2.39 -3.39 -8.32
CA ASN A 152 3.44 -2.69 -7.58
C ASN A 152 4.84 -3.17 -7.96
N GLY A 153 4.96 -4.35 -8.58
CA GLY A 153 6.23 -4.89 -9.07
C GLY A 153 6.95 -3.98 -10.07
N PHE A 154 6.23 -3.08 -10.74
CA PHE A 154 6.80 -2.13 -11.69
C PHE A 154 7.17 -0.77 -11.08
N ALA A 155 6.98 -0.57 -9.79
CA ALA A 155 7.12 0.75 -9.17
C ALA A 155 8.50 1.40 -9.34
N LYS A 156 9.58 0.59 -9.43
CA LYS A 156 10.93 1.07 -9.74
C LYS A 156 11.12 1.41 -11.23
N TYR A 157 10.35 0.79 -12.09
CA TYR A 157 10.39 0.95 -13.55
C TYR A 157 9.08 1.59 -14.02
N TYR A 158 8.71 2.68 -13.39
CA TYR A 158 7.46 3.40 -13.60
C TYR A 158 7.29 3.90 -15.05
N GLU A 159 8.37 4.05 -15.79
CA GLU A 159 8.34 4.38 -17.22
C GLU A 159 7.71 3.25 -18.07
N TRP A 160 7.67 2.02 -17.57
CA TRP A 160 7.03 0.89 -18.25
C TRP A 160 5.52 0.82 -18.07
N VAL A 161 4.97 1.64 -17.18
CA VAL A 161 3.57 1.56 -16.73
C VAL A 161 2.84 2.90 -16.73
N GLN A 162 3.22 3.82 -17.61
CA GLN A 162 2.54 5.11 -17.73
C GLN A 162 1.06 4.99 -18.07
N TRP A 163 0.64 3.90 -18.70
CA TRP A 163 -0.74 3.55 -18.97
C TRP A 163 -1.54 3.17 -17.69
N TYR A 164 -0.94 3.22 -16.49
CA TYR A 164 -1.67 3.12 -15.23
C TYR A 164 -2.67 4.27 -15.04
N GLU A 165 -2.51 5.38 -15.74
CA GLU A 165 -3.54 6.43 -15.81
C GLU A 165 -4.91 5.94 -16.35
N TYR A 166 -4.92 4.77 -17.03
CA TYR A 166 -6.15 4.10 -17.51
C TYR A 166 -6.55 2.91 -16.64
N THR A 167 -5.62 2.18 -16.09
CA THR A 167 -5.86 0.84 -15.53
C THR A 167 -5.59 0.70 -14.04
N GLY A 168 -4.82 1.63 -13.46
CA GLY A 168 -4.21 1.44 -12.14
C GLY A 168 -3.27 0.25 -12.09
N THR A 169 -2.83 -0.11 -10.90
CA THR A 169 -1.93 -1.26 -10.67
C THR A 169 -2.55 -2.61 -11.04
N PHE A 170 -3.88 -2.74 -11.05
CA PHE A 170 -4.54 -3.98 -11.51
C PHE A 170 -4.28 -4.29 -12.99
N GLY A 171 -4.01 -3.27 -13.81
CA GLY A 171 -3.53 -3.49 -15.18
C GLY A 171 -2.19 -4.20 -15.23
N GLY A 172 -1.24 -3.81 -14.38
CA GLY A 172 0.05 -4.48 -14.23
C GLY A 172 -0.09 -5.91 -13.72
N ALA A 173 -0.99 -6.14 -12.75
CA ALA A 173 -1.29 -7.48 -12.26
C ALA A 173 -1.84 -8.39 -13.38
N LEU A 174 -2.80 -7.89 -14.15
CA LEU A 174 -3.33 -8.61 -15.32
C LEU A 174 -2.24 -8.90 -16.35
N TRP A 175 -1.38 -7.93 -16.63
CA TRP A 175 -0.27 -8.08 -17.57
C TRP A 175 0.70 -9.18 -17.16
N ILE A 176 1.12 -9.24 -15.89
CA ILE A 176 1.96 -10.31 -15.34
C ILE A 176 1.28 -11.67 -15.54
N TRP A 177 -0.01 -11.78 -15.23
CA TRP A 177 -0.75 -13.04 -15.39
C TRP A 177 -0.87 -13.48 -16.85
N LEU A 178 -1.15 -12.57 -17.78
CA LEU A 178 -1.25 -12.90 -19.21
C LEU A 178 0.06 -13.46 -19.76
N VAL A 179 1.20 -12.88 -19.36
CA VAL A 179 2.51 -13.40 -19.79
C VAL A 179 2.82 -14.75 -19.15
N ASN A 180 2.60 -14.92 -17.82
CA ASN A 180 2.81 -16.21 -17.15
C ASN A 180 1.97 -17.34 -17.76
N ILE A 181 0.69 -17.08 -18.07
CA ILE A 181 -0.20 -18.05 -18.71
C ILE A 181 0.29 -18.39 -20.12
N THR A 182 0.71 -17.40 -20.89
CA THR A 182 1.26 -17.59 -22.23
C THR A 182 2.52 -18.46 -22.20
N VAL A 183 3.46 -18.14 -21.29
CA VAL A 183 4.68 -18.94 -21.10
C VAL A 183 4.32 -20.37 -20.68
N PHE A 184 3.46 -20.52 -19.69
CA PHE A 184 3.02 -21.83 -19.20
C PHE A 184 2.38 -22.66 -20.31
N TYR A 185 1.46 -22.07 -21.10
CA TYR A 185 0.74 -22.76 -22.17
C TYR A 185 1.68 -23.29 -23.25
N TYR A 186 2.52 -22.43 -23.81
CA TYR A 186 3.41 -22.83 -24.89
C TYR A 186 4.56 -23.73 -24.42
N LEU A 187 5.08 -23.50 -23.22
CA LEU A 187 6.11 -24.37 -22.63
C LEU A 187 5.56 -25.77 -22.36
N THR A 188 4.34 -25.90 -21.86
CA THR A 188 3.67 -27.18 -21.64
C THR A 188 3.43 -27.90 -23.00
N ALA A 189 2.99 -27.18 -24.04
CA ALA A 189 2.80 -27.73 -25.36
C ALA A 189 4.12 -28.23 -25.96
N TYR A 190 5.21 -27.48 -25.78
CA TYR A 190 6.55 -27.93 -26.22
C TYR A 190 7.02 -29.18 -25.47
N ILE A 191 6.87 -29.20 -24.14
CA ILE A 191 7.25 -30.36 -23.30
C ILE A 191 6.53 -31.63 -23.77
N ASN A 192 5.24 -31.53 -24.13
CA ASN A 192 4.41 -32.66 -24.53
C ASN A 192 4.66 -33.12 -25.97
N LYS A 193 4.84 -32.17 -26.90
CA LYS A 193 4.92 -32.46 -28.33
C LYS A 193 6.34 -32.45 -28.91
N LYS A 194 7.29 -31.82 -28.19
CA LYS A 194 8.71 -31.67 -28.62
C LYS A 194 8.91 -30.97 -29.98
N GLU A 195 7.94 -30.11 -30.37
CA GLU A 195 7.99 -29.40 -31.65
C GLU A 195 8.45 -27.95 -31.41
N MET A 196 9.50 -27.51 -32.09
CA MET A 196 10.09 -26.16 -31.98
C MET A 196 9.10 -25.03 -32.29
N ARG A 197 8.07 -25.30 -33.12
CA ARG A 197 7.03 -24.29 -33.40
C ARG A 197 6.38 -23.70 -32.15
N TYR A 198 6.29 -24.45 -31.03
CA TYR A 198 5.74 -23.96 -29.80
C TYR A 198 6.67 -22.98 -29.08
N LEU A 199 7.99 -23.20 -29.14
CA LEU A 199 8.98 -22.25 -28.63
C LEU A 199 9.03 -20.97 -29.48
N ASN A 200 8.94 -21.10 -30.82
CA ASN A 200 8.86 -19.93 -31.69
C ASN A 200 7.60 -19.09 -31.39
N LYS A 201 6.44 -19.74 -31.22
CA LYS A 201 5.20 -19.06 -30.82
C LYS A 201 5.33 -18.42 -29.42
N LEU A 202 5.96 -19.12 -28.47
CA LEU A 202 6.24 -18.55 -27.14
C LEU A 202 7.05 -17.26 -27.26
N GLY A 203 8.17 -17.29 -28.01
CA GLY A 203 9.02 -16.10 -28.20
C GLY A 203 8.24 -14.92 -28.82
N ILE A 204 7.43 -15.19 -29.85
CA ILE A 204 6.64 -14.16 -30.53
C ILE A 204 5.57 -13.59 -29.57
N TYR A 205 4.71 -14.45 -29.00
CA TYR A 205 3.56 -13.95 -28.21
C TYR A 205 3.99 -13.35 -26.87
N ALA A 206 4.92 -13.99 -26.14
CA ALA A 206 5.43 -13.40 -24.89
C ALA A 206 6.23 -12.12 -25.18
N GLY A 207 7.04 -12.12 -26.26
CA GLY A 207 7.77 -10.93 -26.69
C GLY A 207 6.84 -9.76 -27.02
N LEU A 208 5.77 -9.98 -27.78
CA LEU A 208 4.78 -8.95 -28.08
C LEU A 208 4.02 -8.49 -26.83
N LEU A 209 3.58 -9.42 -25.98
CA LEU A 209 2.89 -9.10 -24.74
C LEU A 209 3.75 -8.26 -23.78
N ILE A 210 5.07 -8.38 -23.85
CA ILE A 210 6.00 -7.58 -23.03
C ILE A 210 6.35 -6.27 -23.74
N ALA A 211 6.79 -6.34 -25.01
CA ALA A 211 7.35 -5.19 -25.71
C ALA A 211 6.29 -4.13 -26.06
N VAL A 212 5.06 -4.54 -26.43
CA VAL A 212 4.02 -3.58 -26.84
C VAL A 212 3.58 -2.68 -25.68
N PRO A 213 3.22 -3.19 -24.48
CA PRO A 213 2.86 -2.32 -23.36
C PRO A 213 4.01 -1.41 -22.92
N ILE A 214 5.26 -1.90 -22.92
CA ILE A 214 6.44 -1.08 -22.61
C ILE A 214 6.59 0.03 -23.66
N GLY A 215 6.50 -0.32 -24.96
CA GLY A 215 6.60 0.67 -26.04
C GLY A 215 5.52 1.76 -25.96
N ILE A 216 4.26 1.37 -25.72
CA ILE A 216 3.14 2.31 -25.50
C ILE A 216 3.46 3.20 -24.29
N SER A 217 3.94 2.62 -23.20
CA SER A 217 4.28 3.36 -21.99
C SER A 217 5.37 4.41 -22.23
N TYR A 218 6.44 4.06 -22.94
CA TYR A 218 7.49 5.01 -23.31
C TYR A 218 6.98 6.13 -24.23
N ILE A 219 6.06 5.84 -25.15
CA ILE A 219 5.41 6.86 -25.97
C ILE A 219 4.62 7.83 -25.11
N ILE A 220 3.82 7.32 -24.15
CA ILE A 220 3.07 8.17 -23.21
C ILE A 220 4.06 9.00 -22.36
N TYR A 221 5.10 8.38 -21.80
CA TYR A 221 6.10 9.04 -20.97
C TYR A 221 6.81 10.19 -21.71
N ALA A 222 7.24 9.95 -22.95
CA ALA A 222 7.99 10.91 -23.75
C ALA A 222 7.14 12.09 -24.23
N ASN A 223 5.84 11.87 -24.47
CA ASN A 223 4.94 12.91 -24.97
C ASN A 223 4.10 13.58 -23.88
N TYR A 224 4.19 13.12 -22.63
CA TYR A 224 3.44 13.74 -21.55
C TYR A 224 4.09 15.04 -21.10
N GLU A 225 3.36 16.13 -21.26
CA GLU A 225 3.71 17.44 -20.74
C GLU A 225 3.00 17.67 -19.40
N GLU A 226 3.75 18.11 -18.38
CA GLU A 226 3.18 18.43 -17.08
C GLU A 226 2.25 19.64 -17.19
N LYS A 227 1.11 19.54 -16.50
CA LYS A 227 0.02 20.52 -16.59
C LYS A 227 -0.18 21.27 -15.29
N GLY A 228 -0.70 22.49 -15.42
CA GLY A 228 -1.20 23.26 -14.31
C GLY A 228 -0.30 24.43 -13.89
N LYS A 229 -0.70 25.09 -12.80
CA LYS A 229 0.02 26.24 -12.24
C LYS A 229 1.10 25.79 -11.26
N ALA A 230 2.17 26.55 -11.19
CA ALA A 230 3.28 26.31 -10.26
C ALA A 230 2.83 26.53 -8.79
N LEU A 231 3.30 25.67 -7.92
CA LEU A 231 3.15 25.73 -6.47
C LEU A 231 4.52 25.55 -5.81
N ASP A 232 4.93 26.53 -5.01
CA ASP A 232 6.20 26.50 -4.29
C ASP A 232 6.01 25.96 -2.88
N VAL A 233 6.70 24.87 -2.57
CA VAL A 233 6.54 24.12 -1.31
C VAL A 233 7.90 23.92 -0.64
N LEU A 234 7.90 24.04 0.69
CA LEU A 234 9.01 23.65 1.58
C LEU A 234 8.61 22.35 2.29
N VAL A 235 9.39 21.31 2.16
CA VAL A 235 9.23 20.04 2.87
C VAL A 235 10.20 19.99 4.03
N LEU A 236 9.75 19.54 5.20
CA LEU A 236 10.57 19.37 6.40
C LEU A 236 10.82 17.88 6.66
N GLN A 237 12.06 17.57 7.05
CA GLN A 237 12.52 16.25 7.49
C GLN A 237 13.26 16.43 8.82
N PRO A 238 12.56 16.29 9.98
CA PRO A 238 13.15 16.57 11.29
C PRO A 238 14.09 15.48 11.79
N ASP A 239 14.00 14.26 11.26
CA ASP A 239 14.82 13.10 11.62
C ASP A 239 14.80 12.75 13.12
N LEU A 240 13.60 12.66 13.69
CA LEU A 240 13.41 12.28 15.10
C LEU A 240 13.32 10.75 15.23
N ASP A 241 14.07 10.17 16.16
CA ASP A 241 13.97 8.74 16.49
C ASP A 241 12.59 8.44 17.10
N PRO A 242 11.80 7.53 16.50
CA PRO A 242 10.45 7.24 16.96
C PRO A 242 10.42 6.48 18.29
N TYR A 243 11.50 5.83 18.69
CA TYR A 243 11.57 5.01 19.90
C TYR A 243 12.19 5.75 21.07
N ASN A 244 13.25 6.54 20.84
CA ASN A 244 14.03 7.16 21.90
C ASN A 244 13.79 8.68 22.06
N GLU A 245 13.43 9.40 20.99
CA GLU A 245 13.30 10.86 21.04
C GLU A 245 11.87 11.35 21.04
N LYS A 246 11.05 10.84 20.11
CA LYS A 246 9.70 11.36 19.82
C LYS A 246 8.75 11.33 21.02
N TYR A 247 8.89 10.33 21.89
CA TYR A 247 8.05 10.15 23.06
C TYR A 247 8.74 10.51 24.38
N MET A 248 10.05 10.85 24.34
CA MET A 248 10.85 11.22 25.51
C MET A 248 11.06 12.74 25.61
N LYS A 249 11.13 13.43 24.47
CA LYS A 249 11.23 14.91 24.44
C LYS A 249 9.89 15.56 24.74
N ASP A 250 9.95 16.76 25.35
CA ASP A 250 8.78 17.61 25.50
C ASP A 250 8.21 18.04 24.14
N GLY A 251 6.88 18.04 24.03
CA GLY A 251 6.20 18.41 22.78
C GLY A 251 6.52 19.82 22.30
N LEU A 252 6.69 20.76 23.21
CA LEU A 252 7.10 22.13 22.88
C LEU A 252 8.51 22.18 22.30
N GLN A 253 9.43 21.38 22.81
CA GLN A 253 10.79 21.28 22.28
C GLN A 253 10.81 20.70 20.86
N ILE A 254 10.08 19.61 20.63
CA ILE A 254 9.95 19.00 19.29
C ILE A 254 9.39 20.02 18.29
N TYR A 255 8.36 20.73 18.69
CA TYR A 255 7.75 21.77 17.86
C TYR A 255 8.71 22.92 17.56
N GLU A 256 9.45 23.41 18.56
CA GLU A 256 10.38 24.52 18.36
C GLU A 256 11.53 24.13 17.39
N GLU A 257 12.08 22.92 17.49
CA GLU A 257 13.06 22.39 16.54
C GLU A 257 12.49 22.36 15.10
N LEU A 258 11.25 21.91 14.95
CA LEU A 258 10.54 21.87 13.65
C LEU A 258 10.30 23.29 13.10
N LYS A 259 9.85 24.22 13.95
CA LYS A 259 9.63 25.63 13.62
C LYS A 259 10.91 26.32 13.16
N GLN A 260 12.03 26.12 13.87
CA GLN A 260 13.32 26.70 13.50
C GLN A 260 13.79 26.14 12.14
N LEU A 261 13.59 24.84 11.88
CA LEU A 261 13.89 24.24 10.60
C LEU A 261 13.05 24.89 9.47
N ALA A 262 11.77 25.15 9.72
CA ALA A 262 10.89 25.81 8.77
C ALA A 262 11.32 27.26 8.51
N LEU A 263 11.44 28.08 9.57
CA LEU A 263 11.71 29.52 9.46
C LEU A 263 13.07 29.81 8.78
N LYS A 264 14.08 28.97 9.04
CA LYS A 264 15.40 29.07 8.42
C LYS A 264 15.38 28.83 6.90
N ASN A 265 14.42 28.03 6.40
CA ASN A 265 14.39 27.56 5.01
C ASN A 265 13.22 28.11 4.18
N ILE A 266 12.27 28.82 4.78
CA ILE A 266 11.17 29.48 4.05
C ILE A 266 11.75 30.54 3.09
N GLN A 267 11.37 30.43 1.81
CA GLN A 267 11.72 31.40 0.77
C GLN A 267 10.59 32.42 0.54
N PRO A 268 10.87 33.59 -0.06
CA PRO A 268 9.82 34.59 -0.37
C PRO A 268 8.63 34.04 -1.15
N LYS A 269 8.84 33.05 -2.01
CA LYS A 269 7.79 32.43 -2.86
C LYS A 269 7.12 31.21 -2.24
N THR A 270 7.59 30.68 -1.09
CA THR A 270 7.00 29.50 -0.45
C THR A 270 5.54 29.75 -0.08
N GLN A 271 4.65 28.87 -0.52
CA GLN A 271 3.20 28.95 -0.27
C GLN A 271 2.74 27.87 0.73
N PHE A 272 3.45 26.74 0.76
CA PHE A 272 3.20 25.67 1.72
C PHE A 272 4.48 25.26 2.43
N VAL A 273 4.36 24.95 3.72
CA VAL A 273 5.34 24.20 4.50
C VAL A 273 4.69 22.87 4.85
N VAL A 274 5.35 21.76 4.54
CA VAL A 274 4.82 20.41 4.80
C VAL A 274 5.71 19.69 5.77
N ALA A 275 5.14 19.27 6.91
CA ALA A 275 5.79 18.48 7.93
C ALA A 275 5.27 17.02 7.93
N PRO A 276 6.03 16.05 8.48
CA PRO A 276 5.68 14.65 8.39
C PRO A 276 4.51 14.23 9.29
N GLU A 277 4.20 12.92 9.27
CA GLU A 277 3.18 12.26 10.08
C GLU A 277 3.46 12.45 11.57
N THR A 278 2.42 12.85 12.33
CA THR A 278 2.49 13.08 13.78
C THR A 278 3.66 13.97 14.21
N ALA A 279 4.00 14.99 13.40
CA ALA A 279 5.09 15.92 13.67
C ALA A 279 4.72 16.99 14.71
N VAL A 280 3.44 17.30 14.85
CA VAL A 280 2.94 18.24 15.87
C VAL A 280 2.29 17.45 17.01
N PRO A 281 2.92 17.40 18.19
CA PRO A 281 2.44 16.60 19.32
C PRO A 281 1.34 17.29 20.14
N GLY A 282 1.15 18.61 19.97
CA GLY A 282 0.41 19.47 20.91
C GLY A 282 1.25 19.90 22.11
N SER A 283 0.83 20.94 22.81
CA SER A 283 1.52 21.44 24.02
C SER A 283 1.38 20.47 25.21
N SER A 284 0.31 19.67 25.23
CA SER A 284 0.10 18.55 26.13
C SER A 284 -0.45 17.35 25.36
N ALA A 285 -1.77 17.34 25.09
CA ALA A 285 -2.43 16.45 24.16
C ALA A 285 -3.35 17.30 23.28
N LEU A 286 -3.25 17.20 21.97
CA LEU A 286 -4.07 17.98 21.06
C LEU A 286 -5.51 17.45 21.10
N ILE A 287 -6.43 18.23 21.71
CA ILE A 287 -7.84 17.86 21.86
C ILE A 287 -8.64 18.52 20.75
N PHE A 288 -9.43 17.74 20.01
CA PHE A 288 -10.18 18.20 18.83
C PHE A 288 -11.07 19.42 19.13
N ASP A 289 -11.85 19.35 20.19
CA ASP A 289 -12.83 20.39 20.53
C ASP A 289 -12.19 21.68 21.07
N ASN A 290 -10.94 21.63 21.57
CA ASN A 290 -10.20 22.74 22.14
C ASN A 290 -8.90 23.04 21.36
N MET A 291 -8.82 22.65 20.09
CA MET A 291 -7.59 22.75 19.30
C MET A 291 -7.07 24.19 19.17
N TYR A 292 -7.97 25.17 19.08
CA TYR A 292 -7.60 26.58 18.99
C TYR A 292 -6.99 27.17 20.26
N ASP A 293 -7.15 26.49 21.40
CA ASP A 293 -6.58 26.92 22.69
C ASP A 293 -5.15 26.35 22.91
N ASP A 294 -4.70 25.43 22.04
CA ASP A 294 -3.37 24.85 22.12
C ASP A 294 -2.28 25.86 21.73
N LEU A 295 -1.25 26.01 22.56
CA LEU A 295 -0.18 27.00 22.40
C LEU A 295 0.61 26.80 21.11
N ILE A 296 0.85 25.56 20.71
CA ILE A 296 1.56 25.24 19.45
C ILE A 296 0.71 25.67 18.26
N ILE A 297 -0.58 25.36 18.27
CA ILE A 297 -1.50 25.75 17.19
C ILE A 297 -1.58 27.28 17.07
N GLN A 298 -1.68 28.00 18.18
CA GLN A 298 -1.70 29.46 18.18
C GLN A 298 -0.40 30.05 17.62
N ASP A 299 0.74 29.49 18.01
CA ASP A 299 2.02 29.94 17.49
C ASP A 299 2.17 29.66 15.98
N ILE A 300 1.71 28.49 15.50
CA ILE A 300 1.68 28.20 14.05
C ILE A 300 0.81 29.24 13.32
N GLN A 301 -0.37 29.56 13.82
CA GLN A 301 -1.22 30.59 13.24
C GLN A 301 -0.53 31.96 13.22
N GLN A 302 0.22 32.31 14.28
CA GLN A 302 0.92 33.57 14.37
C GLN A 302 2.04 33.71 13.34
N TRP A 303 2.94 32.73 13.20
CA TRP A 303 4.05 32.85 12.22
C TRP A 303 3.60 32.62 10.78
N THR A 304 2.57 31.81 10.51
CA THR A 304 1.99 31.71 9.17
C THR A 304 1.29 32.99 8.74
N LYS A 305 0.72 33.76 9.67
CA LYS A 305 0.09 35.04 9.42
C LYS A 305 1.08 36.13 8.95
N THR A 306 2.36 36.01 9.31
CA THR A 306 3.41 36.98 8.93
C THR A 306 3.62 37.02 7.41
N LYS A 307 3.20 35.99 6.69
CA LYS A 307 3.34 35.89 5.25
C LYS A 307 2.00 35.56 4.61
N LYS A 308 1.57 36.44 3.71
CA LYS A 308 0.34 36.22 2.93
C LYS A 308 0.41 34.88 2.19
N ASP A 309 -0.66 34.11 2.27
CA ASP A 309 -0.87 32.84 1.57
C ASP A 309 0.02 31.68 2.01
N LEU A 310 0.67 31.78 3.16
CA LEU A 310 1.45 30.69 3.73
C LEU A 310 0.55 29.74 4.53
N HIS A 311 0.59 28.47 4.16
CA HIS A 311 -0.09 27.37 4.86
C HIS A 311 0.92 26.37 5.41
N PHE A 312 0.68 25.92 6.63
CA PHE A 312 1.42 24.83 7.24
C PHE A 312 0.56 23.56 7.21
N VAL A 313 1.04 22.52 6.53
CA VAL A 313 0.38 21.21 6.48
C VAL A 313 1.22 20.21 7.25
N THR A 314 0.61 19.56 8.24
CA THR A 314 1.35 18.69 9.16
C THR A 314 0.51 17.49 9.60
N GLY A 315 1.20 16.39 9.94
CA GLY A 315 0.59 15.32 10.72
C GLY A 315 0.51 15.66 12.21
N ALA A 316 -0.55 15.22 12.87
CA ALA A 316 -0.78 15.39 14.30
C ALA A 316 -1.51 14.19 14.91
N SER A 317 -1.25 13.93 16.19
CA SER A 317 -2.07 13.01 16.98
C SER A 317 -3.15 13.80 17.69
N ILE A 318 -4.42 13.52 17.42
CA ILE A 318 -5.56 14.25 17.96
C ILE A 318 -6.41 13.32 18.81
N MET A 319 -6.91 13.83 19.94
CA MET A 319 -7.87 13.14 20.80
C MET A 319 -9.22 13.84 20.76
N ARG A 320 -10.30 13.06 20.72
CA ARG A 320 -11.65 13.54 20.97
C ARG A 320 -12.16 12.94 22.26
N ILE A 321 -12.60 13.76 23.19
CA ILE A 321 -13.01 13.36 24.53
C ILE A 321 -14.52 13.26 24.61
N TYR A 322 -15.01 12.21 25.27
CA TYR A 322 -16.43 11.98 25.53
C TYR A 322 -16.66 11.87 27.04
N PRO A 323 -17.58 12.67 27.62
CA PRO A 323 -17.81 12.67 29.06
C PRO A 323 -18.45 11.35 29.57
N MET A 324 -19.03 10.54 28.71
CA MET A 324 -19.66 9.27 29.06
C MET A 324 -19.68 8.28 27.89
N GLN A 325 -19.74 6.98 28.20
CA GLN A 325 -19.71 5.89 27.22
C GLN A 325 -20.82 5.98 26.14
N SER A 326 -22.00 6.44 26.49
CA SER A 326 -23.13 6.52 25.54
C SER A 326 -22.92 7.52 24.40
N LEU A 327 -21.95 8.43 24.54
CA LEU A 327 -21.55 9.39 23.51
C LEU A 327 -20.30 8.95 22.74
N ALA A 328 -19.61 7.90 23.22
CA ALA A 328 -18.37 7.42 22.66
C ALA A 328 -18.60 6.62 21.38
N SER A 329 -17.64 6.65 20.47
CA SER A 329 -17.63 5.83 19.26
C SER A 329 -17.33 4.35 19.58
N GLU A 330 -17.47 3.47 18.59
CA GLU A 330 -17.09 2.06 18.72
C GLU A 330 -15.58 1.84 18.89
N THR A 331 -14.75 2.81 18.48
CA THR A 331 -13.28 2.77 18.60
C THR A 331 -12.77 3.38 19.90
N ALA A 332 -13.64 4.06 20.64
CA ALA A 332 -13.26 4.77 21.85
C ALA A 332 -12.72 3.83 22.94
N SER A 333 -11.77 4.35 23.68
CA SER A 333 -11.17 3.71 24.86
C SER A 333 -11.51 4.51 26.11
N VAL A 334 -11.57 3.84 27.28
CA VAL A 334 -11.76 4.49 28.56
C VAL A 334 -10.44 5.07 29.07
N MET A 335 -10.46 6.27 29.65
CA MET A 335 -9.31 6.88 30.34
C MET A 335 -9.02 6.18 31.67
N ARG A 336 -7.89 6.54 32.30
CA ARG A 336 -7.47 5.99 33.60
C ARG A 336 -8.44 6.26 34.74
N ASP A 337 -9.29 7.28 34.61
CA ASP A 337 -10.33 7.62 35.58
C ASP A 337 -11.53 6.65 35.59
N GLY A 338 -11.61 5.75 34.57
CA GLY A 338 -12.68 4.78 34.44
C GLY A 338 -14.03 5.32 33.97
N ILE A 339 -14.14 6.62 33.72
CA ILE A 339 -15.39 7.34 33.44
C ILE A 339 -15.33 8.03 32.06
N THR A 340 -14.26 8.74 31.81
CA THR A 340 -14.05 9.51 30.58
C THR A 340 -13.62 8.60 29.43
N TRP A 341 -14.23 8.78 28.27
CA TRP A 341 -13.91 8.04 27.06
C TRP A 341 -13.20 8.94 26.06
N TYR A 342 -12.36 8.35 25.19
CA TYR A 342 -11.69 9.09 24.14
C TYR A 342 -11.45 8.25 22.90
N ASP A 343 -11.50 8.89 21.75
CA ASP A 343 -10.89 8.41 20.51
C ASP A 343 -9.53 9.07 20.32
N ALA A 344 -8.57 8.31 19.82
CA ALA A 344 -7.31 8.81 19.31
C ALA A 344 -7.32 8.72 17.78
N TYR A 345 -6.85 9.76 17.11
CA TYR A 345 -6.77 9.85 15.66
C TYR A 345 -5.35 10.17 15.22
N ASN A 346 -4.90 9.48 14.16
CA ASN A 346 -3.77 9.92 13.36
C ASN A 346 -4.33 10.89 12.31
N SER A 347 -3.89 12.13 12.30
CA SER A 347 -4.57 13.20 11.56
C SER A 347 -3.59 14.03 10.75
N ALA A 348 -4.10 14.68 9.71
CA ALA A 348 -3.46 15.79 9.02
C ALA A 348 -4.19 17.09 9.33
N LEU A 349 -3.43 18.17 9.47
CA LEU A 349 -3.92 19.52 9.70
C LEU A 349 -3.40 20.46 8.60
N GLN A 350 -4.25 21.37 8.12
CA GLN A 350 -3.80 22.57 7.40
C GLN A 350 -4.11 23.79 8.26
N ILE A 351 -3.08 24.57 8.57
CA ILE A 351 -3.13 25.71 9.45
C ILE A 351 -2.60 26.94 8.71
N SER A 352 -3.35 28.03 8.73
CA SER A 352 -2.89 29.35 8.29
C SER A 352 -3.35 30.41 9.27
N GLY A 353 -2.72 31.57 9.25
CA GLY A 353 -3.08 32.68 10.15
C GLY A 353 -4.44 33.32 9.86
N ASN A 354 -5.06 33.01 8.73
CA ASN A 354 -6.25 33.72 8.23
C ASN A 354 -7.49 32.86 8.04
N ASP A 355 -7.33 31.52 8.07
CA ASP A 355 -8.43 30.59 7.81
C ASP A 355 -8.69 29.67 9.01
N SER A 356 -9.84 29.00 9.00
CA SER A 356 -10.13 27.91 9.93
C SER A 356 -9.16 26.74 9.68
N ILE A 357 -8.81 26.02 10.73
CA ILE A 357 -7.98 24.82 10.64
C ILE A 357 -8.77 23.73 9.91
N GLU A 358 -8.22 23.20 8.84
CA GLU A 358 -8.79 22.04 8.15
C GLU A 358 -8.17 20.77 8.72
N VAL A 359 -9.00 19.76 8.97
CA VAL A 359 -8.61 18.50 9.61
C VAL A 359 -9.03 17.32 8.75
N TYR A 360 -8.15 16.35 8.63
CA TYR A 360 -8.42 15.05 8.04
C TYR A 360 -7.92 13.94 8.97
N HIS A 361 -8.73 12.92 9.25
CA HIS A 361 -8.33 11.75 10.04
C HIS A 361 -8.02 10.57 9.12
N LYS A 362 -6.86 9.94 9.35
CA LYS A 362 -6.40 8.74 8.64
C LYS A 362 -7.46 7.65 8.64
N SER A 363 -7.67 7.01 7.50
CA SER A 363 -8.72 6.01 7.34
C SER A 363 -8.23 4.63 6.94
N LYS A 364 -7.02 4.51 6.38
CA LYS A 364 -6.35 3.23 6.15
C LYS A 364 -5.31 3.00 7.24
N LEU A 365 -5.76 2.33 8.30
CA LEU A 365 -4.93 2.03 9.47
C LEU A 365 -4.03 0.81 9.22
N VAL A 366 -2.86 0.81 9.87
CA VAL A 366 -1.90 -0.30 9.81
C VAL A 366 -2.36 -1.42 10.75
N PRO A 367 -2.66 -2.63 10.21
CA PRO A 367 -3.08 -3.75 11.04
C PRO A 367 -2.04 -4.15 12.08
N GLY A 368 -2.49 -4.40 13.31
CA GLY A 368 -1.64 -4.79 14.45
C GLY A 368 -0.93 -3.63 15.16
N VAL A 369 -0.91 -2.42 14.55
CA VAL A 369 -0.26 -1.23 15.11
C VAL A 369 -1.29 -0.13 15.42
N GLU A 370 -2.11 0.24 14.44
CA GLU A 370 -3.13 1.29 14.56
C GLU A 370 -4.55 0.73 14.70
N ILE A 371 -4.76 -0.51 14.27
CA ILE A 371 -6.02 -1.24 14.41
C ILE A 371 -5.76 -2.65 14.92
N PHE A 372 -6.55 -3.12 15.90
CA PHE A 372 -6.68 -4.53 16.23
C PHE A 372 -7.75 -5.16 15.33
N PRO A 373 -7.34 -5.95 14.31
CA PRO A 373 -8.28 -6.44 13.32
C PRO A 373 -9.32 -7.39 13.92
N TYR A 374 -10.58 -7.27 13.49
CA TYR A 374 -11.69 -8.12 13.93
C TYR A 374 -11.75 -8.28 15.46
N ARG A 375 -11.64 -7.17 16.18
CA ARG A 375 -11.49 -7.13 17.63
C ARG A 375 -12.48 -8.04 18.36
N ASN A 376 -13.75 -8.01 17.98
CA ASN A 376 -14.81 -8.80 18.62
C ASN A 376 -14.60 -10.32 18.48
N ILE A 377 -13.87 -10.77 17.45
CA ILE A 377 -13.60 -12.18 17.18
C ILE A 377 -12.22 -12.59 17.69
N LEU A 378 -11.21 -11.78 17.42
CA LEU A 378 -9.81 -12.15 17.68
C LEU A 378 -9.35 -11.77 19.09
N MET A 379 -9.88 -10.72 19.71
CA MET A 379 -9.50 -10.29 21.05
C MET A 379 -9.64 -11.42 22.11
N PRO A 380 -10.74 -12.20 22.15
CA PRO A 380 -10.87 -13.31 23.09
C PRO A 380 -9.89 -14.47 22.83
N ILE A 381 -9.33 -14.59 21.61
CA ILE A 381 -8.50 -15.72 21.20
C ILE A 381 -7.01 -15.41 21.31
N ILE A 382 -6.62 -14.22 20.86
CA ILE A 382 -5.20 -13.84 20.73
C ILE A 382 -4.85 -12.49 21.38
N GLY A 383 -5.77 -11.88 22.12
CA GLY A 383 -5.56 -10.53 22.69
C GLY A 383 -4.36 -10.47 23.65
N GLU A 384 -4.23 -11.44 24.56
CA GLU A 384 -3.07 -11.54 25.45
C GLU A 384 -1.76 -11.79 24.70
N PHE A 385 -1.82 -12.65 23.66
CA PHE A 385 -0.68 -12.89 22.79
C PHE A 385 -0.22 -11.61 22.09
N MET A 386 -1.15 -10.84 21.52
CA MET A 386 -0.82 -9.57 20.85
C MET A 386 -0.21 -8.55 21.80
N LEU A 387 -0.72 -8.43 23.03
CA LEU A 387 -0.14 -7.56 24.06
C LEU A 387 1.28 -7.95 24.45
N ASN A 388 1.53 -9.26 24.57
CA ASN A 388 2.85 -9.79 24.94
C ASN A 388 3.91 -9.63 23.83
N PHE A 389 3.47 -9.37 22.59
CA PHE A 389 4.33 -9.22 21.42
C PHE A 389 4.30 -7.80 20.83
N GLY A 390 4.06 -6.77 21.66
CA GLY A 390 4.15 -5.36 21.27
C GLY A 390 3.06 -4.86 20.33
N GLY A 391 2.04 -5.66 20.03
CA GLY A 391 0.88 -5.26 19.25
C GLY A 391 -0.09 -4.37 20.03
N THR A 392 -0.96 -3.65 19.32
CA THR A 392 -2.02 -2.86 19.95
C THR A 392 -3.29 -3.68 20.13
N THR A 393 -3.99 -3.46 21.23
CA THR A 393 -5.38 -3.90 21.45
C THR A 393 -6.38 -2.76 21.27
N LYS A 394 -5.89 -1.55 20.99
CA LYS A 394 -6.68 -0.37 20.69
C LYS A 394 -6.85 -0.20 19.19
N THR A 395 -7.88 0.52 18.79
CA THR A 395 -8.13 0.91 17.41
C THR A 395 -8.24 2.41 17.36
N LEU A 396 -7.48 3.05 16.47
CA LEU A 396 -7.61 4.49 16.24
C LEU A 396 -8.94 4.79 15.54
N GLY A 397 -9.50 5.95 15.81
CA GLY A 397 -10.64 6.47 15.08
C GLY A 397 -10.29 6.74 13.60
N ILE A 398 -11.28 6.63 12.72
CA ILE A 398 -11.13 6.84 11.29
C ILE A 398 -12.14 7.86 10.76
N GLN A 399 -11.83 8.48 9.62
CA GLN A 399 -12.76 9.30 8.86
C GLN A 399 -13.32 8.49 7.68
N PRO A 400 -14.64 8.32 7.53
CA PRO A 400 -15.21 7.46 6.48
C PRO A 400 -15.05 8.03 5.07
N HIS A 401 -14.97 9.37 4.92
CA HIS A 401 -14.88 10.05 3.63
C HIS A 401 -13.55 10.77 3.48
N ARG A 402 -13.07 10.87 2.25
CA ARG A 402 -11.89 11.69 1.90
C ARG A 402 -12.28 13.15 1.97
N SER A 403 -11.42 13.97 2.57
CA SER A 403 -11.53 15.42 2.54
C SER A 403 -10.23 16.03 2.01
N VAL A 404 -10.35 17.15 1.35
CA VAL A 404 -9.23 17.88 0.77
C VAL A 404 -9.04 19.20 1.49
N PHE A 405 -7.80 19.68 1.54
CA PHE A 405 -7.49 21.00 2.08
C PHE A 405 -7.46 22.03 0.96
N LYS A 406 -8.05 23.20 1.19
CA LYS A 406 -8.21 24.24 0.17
C LYS A 406 -7.44 25.49 0.52
N ASN A 407 -6.58 25.95 -0.38
CA ASN A 407 -6.06 27.31 -0.32
C ASN A 407 -6.87 28.21 -1.27
N LYS A 408 -7.63 29.12 -0.72
CA LYS A 408 -8.53 30.01 -1.47
C LYS A 408 -7.80 31.04 -2.33
N THR A 409 -6.52 31.31 -2.03
CA THR A 409 -5.77 32.37 -2.69
C THR A 409 -5.11 31.91 -3.98
N ASN A 410 -4.55 30.70 -4.01
CA ASN A 410 -3.83 30.17 -5.17
C ASN A 410 -4.55 29.02 -5.88
N ASN A 411 -5.74 28.63 -5.38
CA ASN A 411 -6.55 27.50 -5.85
C ASN A 411 -5.87 26.13 -5.69
N ALA A 412 -4.89 26.01 -4.80
CA ALA A 412 -4.35 24.70 -4.42
C ALA A 412 -5.41 23.93 -3.65
N THR A 413 -5.65 22.71 -4.07
CA THR A 413 -6.50 21.73 -3.37
C THR A 413 -5.66 20.49 -3.10
N VAL A 414 -5.33 20.28 -1.84
CA VAL A 414 -4.37 19.29 -1.39
C VAL A 414 -5.08 18.02 -0.97
N ALA A 415 -4.61 16.85 -1.44
CA ALA A 415 -4.94 15.56 -0.87
C ALA A 415 -3.98 15.26 0.29
N PRO A 416 -4.45 15.27 1.57
CA PRO A 416 -3.60 15.01 2.74
C PRO A 416 -3.47 13.51 3.00
N VAL A 417 -2.59 12.84 2.28
CA VAL A 417 -2.39 11.39 2.34
C VAL A 417 -1.42 11.04 3.48
N ILE A 418 -1.83 10.17 4.40
CA ILE A 418 -1.02 9.81 5.56
C ILE A 418 -0.41 8.41 5.39
N CYS A 419 0.92 8.36 5.24
CA CYS A 419 1.75 7.15 5.32
C CYS A 419 1.22 5.97 4.48
N TYR A 420 0.71 4.93 5.13
CA TYR A 420 0.17 3.69 4.55
C TYR A 420 -0.93 3.92 3.51
N GLU A 421 -1.69 5.02 3.61
CA GLU A 421 -2.71 5.39 2.62
C GLU A 421 -2.15 5.57 1.22
N SER A 422 -0.87 5.97 1.08
CA SER A 422 -0.20 6.22 -0.20
C SER A 422 -0.08 4.97 -1.10
N ILE A 423 -0.24 3.76 -0.53
CA ILE A 423 -0.16 2.52 -1.31
C ILE A 423 -1.47 2.26 -2.08
N TYR A 424 -2.59 2.82 -1.63
CA TYR A 424 -3.92 2.50 -2.16
C TYR A 424 -4.30 3.38 -3.35
N GLY A 425 -4.36 2.79 -4.56
CA GLY A 425 -4.66 3.51 -5.79
C GLY A 425 -6.07 4.10 -5.82
N ASP A 426 -7.10 3.25 -5.79
CA ASP A 426 -8.51 3.67 -5.87
C ASP A 426 -8.90 4.63 -4.72
N TYR A 427 -8.35 4.40 -3.53
CA TYR A 427 -8.50 5.28 -2.38
C TYR A 427 -7.96 6.71 -2.65
N THR A 428 -6.78 6.82 -3.26
CA THR A 428 -6.20 8.13 -3.60
C THR A 428 -7.04 8.85 -4.66
N THR A 429 -7.72 8.11 -5.56
CA THR A 429 -8.61 8.74 -6.55
C THR A 429 -9.79 9.47 -5.93
N GLU A 430 -10.22 9.10 -4.73
CA GLU A 430 -11.33 9.78 -4.04
C GLU A 430 -10.98 11.25 -3.73
N TYR A 431 -9.78 11.53 -3.22
CA TYR A 431 -9.32 12.92 -3.01
C TYR A 431 -9.29 13.72 -4.32
N VAL A 432 -8.86 13.06 -5.41
CA VAL A 432 -8.77 13.73 -6.70
C VAL A 432 -10.16 14.01 -7.28
N ARG A 433 -11.12 13.12 -7.06
CA ARG A 433 -12.55 13.37 -7.40
C ARG A 433 -13.15 14.50 -6.56
N GLU A 434 -12.71 14.68 -5.30
CA GLU A 434 -13.06 15.84 -4.44
C GLU A 434 -12.33 17.13 -4.83
N GLY A 435 -11.55 17.11 -5.91
CA GLY A 435 -10.91 18.28 -6.51
C GLY A 435 -9.43 18.44 -6.19
N ALA A 436 -8.77 17.50 -5.51
CA ALA A 436 -7.33 17.61 -5.26
C ALA A 436 -6.54 17.73 -6.55
N ASN A 437 -5.70 18.76 -6.63
CA ASN A 437 -4.82 19.03 -7.77
C ASN A 437 -3.33 18.76 -7.45
N VAL A 438 -3.04 18.42 -6.19
CA VAL A 438 -1.72 17.99 -5.68
C VAL A 438 -1.92 17.00 -4.54
N ILE A 439 -0.96 16.11 -4.35
CA ILE A 439 -0.95 15.14 -3.25
C ILE A 439 0.18 15.50 -2.28
N PHE A 440 -0.13 15.70 -1.00
CA PHE A 440 0.86 15.80 0.06
C PHE A 440 0.85 14.50 0.86
N THR A 441 1.98 13.80 0.86
CA THR A 441 2.15 12.57 1.63
C THR A 441 2.96 12.87 2.88
N MET A 442 2.38 12.65 4.03
CA MET A 442 3.02 12.79 5.34
C MET A 442 3.27 11.41 5.92
N THR A 443 4.50 11.08 6.27
CA THR A 443 4.85 9.72 6.68
C THR A 443 5.91 9.69 7.78
N ASN A 444 5.91 8.59 8.54
CA ASN A 444 6.99 8.27 9.46
C ASN A 444 7.54 6.87 9.16
N ASP A 445 8.61 6.83 8.37
CA ASP A 445 9.23 5.58 7.90
C ASP A 445 10.32 5.07 8.85
N SER A 446 10.50 5.70 10.01
CA SER A 446 11.60 5.41 10.95
C SER A 446 11.46 4.06 11.65
N TRP A 447 10.23 3.50 11.69
CA TRP A 447 9.88 2.31 12.47
C TRP A 447 10.69 1.07 12.13
N TRP A 448 11.21 0.95 10.94
CA TRP A 448 11.97 -0.21 10.47
C TRP A 448 13.37 0.15 9.96
N GLY A 449 13.92 1.29 10.41
CA GLY A 449 15.29 1.70 10.13
C GLY A 449 15.60 1.91 8.63
N SER A 450 16.88 2.03 8.30
CA SER A 450 17.33 2.21 6.90
C SER A 450 17.26 0.89 6.12
N THR A 451 16.05 0.38 5.89
CA THR A 451 15.78 -0.89 5.19
C THR A 451 14.98 -0.67 3.91
N ASP A 452 14.55 -1.75 3.24
CA ASP A 452 13.75 -1.65 2.03
C ASP A 452 12.32 -1.13 2.26
N GLY A 453 11.81 -1.15 3.50
CA GLY A 453 10.44 -0.72 3.81
C GLY A 453 10.13 0.70 3.36
N HIS A 454 10.98 1.66 3.72
CA HIS A 454 10.79 3.06 3.33
C HIS A 454 10.96 3.30 1.82
N ARG A 455 11.86 2.54 1.16
CA ARG A 455 12.05 2.61 -0.30
C ARG A 455 10.84 2.07 -1.05
N GLN A 456 10.34 0.92 -0.63
CA GLN A 456 9.13 0.32 -1.23
C GLN A 456 7.93 1.23 -1.06
N LEU A 457 7.74 1.82 0.14
CA LEU A 457 6.64 2.73 0.41
C LEU A 457 6.70 3.99 -0.49
N LEU A 458 7.89 4.59 -0.68
CA LEU A 458 8.09 5.69 -1.61
C LEU A 458 7.73 5.28 -3.05
N LEU A 459 8.30 4.17 -3.53
CA LEU A 459 8.10 3.70 -4.91
C LEU A 459 6.62 3.41 -5.20
N TYR A 460 5.89 2.77 -4.26
CA TYR A 460 4.46 2.50 -4.43
C TYR A 460 3.65 3.80 -4.42
N GLY A 461 4.02 4.75 -3.55
CA GLY A 461 3.41 6.07 -3.53
C GLY A 461 3.56 6.81 -4.87
N ASN A 462 4.71 6.69 -5.55
CA ASN A 462 4.95 7.34 -6.84
C ASN A 462 4.03 6.85 -7.96
N LEU A 463 3.54 5.61 -7.89
CA LEU A 463 2.53 5.13 -8.84
C LEU A 463 1.24 5.95 -8.80
N ARG A 464 0.92 6.55 -7.64
CA ARG A 464 -0.24 7.45 -7.48
C ARG A 464 -0.11 8.70 -8.32
N ALA A 465 1.14 9.18 -8.55
CA ALA A 465 1.38 10.30 -9.45
C ALA A 465 0.92 9.98 -10.88
N ILE A 466 1.28 8.79 -11.39
CA ILE A 466 0.92 8.34 -12.74
C ILE A 466 -0.58 8.08 -12.86
N GLU A 467 -1.15 7.34 -11.91
CA GLU A 467 -2.57 6.99 -11.91
C GLU A 467 -3.49 8.19 -11.96
N ASN A 468 -3.11 9.25 -11.24
CA ASN A 468 -3.93 10.44 -11.09
C ASN A 468 -3.41 11.65 -11.87
N ARG A 469 -2.22 11.56 -12.47
CA ARG A 469 -1.51 12.71 -13.07
C ARG A 469 -1.43 13.89 -12.10
N ARG A 470 -1.01 13.60 -10.85
CA ARG A 470 -0.80 14.59 -9.79
C ARG A 470 0.65 14.58 -9.34
N ALA A 471 1.21 15.77 -9.17
CA ALA A 471 2.50 15.88 -8.47
C ALA A 471 2.33 15.49 -7.00
N ILE A 472 3.38 14.87 -6.43
CA ILE A 472 3.41 14.47 -5.02
C ILE A 472 4.50 15.24 -4.30
N VAL A 473 4.15 15.80 -3.15
CA VAL A 473 5.06 16.35 -2.17
C VAL A 473 5.08 15.38 -0.99
N ARG A 474 6.21 14.73 -0.76
CA ARG A 474 6.37 13.77 0.32
C ARG A 474 7.23 14.34 1.42
N SER A 475 6.69 14.42 2.63
CA SER A 475 7.42 14.76 3.87
C SER A 475 7.51 13.52 4.74
N ALA A 476 8.72 13.07 5.01
CA ALA A 476 9.02 11.93 5.86
C ALA A 476 9.77 12.39 7.11
N ASN A 477 9.57 11.72 8.25
CA ASN A 477 10.32 12.03 9.46
C ASN A 477 11.81 11.71 9.30
N SER A 478 12.18 10.43 9.22
CA SER A 478 13.55 9.97 8.92
C SER A 478 13.65 9.25 7.57
N GLY A 479 12.53 9.12 6.86
CA GLY A 479 12.46 8.48 5.56
C GLY A 479 13.01 9.34 4.44
N ILE A 480 12.62 9.02 3.19
CA ILE A 480 13.00 9.81 2.03
C ILE A 480 11.91 10.84 1.76
N SER A 481 12.18 12.12 2.03
CA SER A 481 11.35 13.23 1.57
C SER A 481 11.63 13.52 0.10
N ALA A 482 10.59 13.83 -0.68
CA ALA A 482 10.76 13.97 -2.13
C ALA A 482 9.69 14.86 -2.78
N PHE A 483 10.06 15.45 -3.92
CA PHE A 483 9.15 15.99 -4.91
C PHE A 483 9.07 15.03 -6.09
N VAL A 484 7.86 14.61 -6.44
CA VAL A 484 7.59 13.69 -7.55
C VAL A 484 6.66 14.39 -8.53
N ASN A 485 7.02 14.34 -9.81
CA ASN A 485 6.24 14.98 -10.86
C ASN A 485 5.04 14.11 -11.30
N GLN A 486 4.21 14.63 -12.22
CA GLN A 486 3.00 13.94 -12.70
C GLN A 486 3.27 12.66 -13.50
N ARG A 487 4.55 12.38 -13.88
CA ARG A 487 4.98 11.15 -14.56
C ARG A 487 5.55 10.11 -13.59
N GLY A 488 5.74 10.47 -12.30
CA GLY A 488 6.35 9.60 -11.31
C GLY A 488 7.87 9.81 -11.14
N ASP A 489 8.48 10.79 -11.84
CA ASP A 489 9.91 11.11 -11.69
C ASP A 489 10.17 11.76 -10.33
N ILE A 490 11.15 11.28 -9.59
CA ILE A 490 11.64 11.95 -8.39
C ILE A 490 12.54 13.12 -8.81
N MET A 491 12.02 14.33 -8.70
CA MET A 491 12.72 15.57 -9.12
C MET A 491 13.80 16.00 -8.12
N LYS A 492 13.50 15.86 -6.83
CA LYS A 492 14.38 16.18 -5.71
C LYS A 492 14.07 15.26 -4.54
N SER A 493 15.05 14.92 -3.75
CA SER A 493 14.87 14.15 -2.51
C SER A 493 15.90 14.51 -1.44
N LEU A 494 15.51 14.27 -0.17
CA LEU A 494 16.41 14.17 0.98
C LEU A 494 16.56 12.69 1.33
N PRO A 495 17.78 12.19 1.56
CA PRO A 495 18.01 10.80 1.89
C PRO A 495 17.48 10.43 3.29
N TYR A 496 17.38 9.14 3.55
CA TYR A 496 17.01 8.59 4.85
C TYR A 496 18.03 8.95 5.93
N GLY A 497 17.55 9.36 7.13
CA GLY A 497 18.38 9.64 8.30
C GLY A 497 19.15 10.95 8.23
N GLU A 498 18.72 11.88 7.40
CA GLU A 498 19.29 13.23 7.33
C GLU A 498 18.25 14.27 7.75
N GLN A 499 18.53 15.02 8.82
CA GLN A 499 17.73 16.20 9.16
C GLN A 499 17.90 17.28 8.08
N GLY A 500 16.79 17.82 7.57
CA GLY A 500 16.87 18.85 6.55
C GLY A 500 15.53 19.43 6.11
N ALA A 501 15.62 20.35 5.16
CA ALA A 501 14.47 20.96 4.51
C ALA A 501 14.69 21.06 3.01
N LEU A 502 13.67 20.77 2.21
CA LEU A 502 13.76 20.70 0.77
C LEU A 502 12.78 21.67 0.12
N ASN A 503 13.29 22.68 -0.58
CA ASN A 503 12.48 23.59 -1.38
C ASN A 503 12.27 23.04 -2.80
N GLY A 504 11.02 23.06 -3.27
CA GLY A 504 10.66 22.63 -4.63
C GLY A 504 9.45 23.35 -5.18
N THR A 505 9.34 23.33 -6.51
CA THR A 505 8.18 23.81 -7.25
C THR A 505 7.55 22.62 -7.98
N ILE A 506 6.25 22.46 -7.87
CA ILE A 506 5.46 21.44 -8.56
C ILE A 506 4.33 22.08 -9.36
N LEU A 507 3.70 21.33 -10.27
CA LEU A 507 2.55 21.80 -11.05
C LEU A 507 1.24 21.17 -10.55
N MET A 508 0.23 22.02 -10.31
CA MET A 508 -1.10 21.64 -9.85
C MET A 508 -2.00 21.27 -11.04
N ASN A 509 -2.25 19.99 -11.25
CA ASN A 509 -3.10 19.51 -12.34
C ASN A 509 -4.52 19.20 -11.84
N SER A 510 -5.53 19.67 -12.56
CA SER A 510 -6.96 19.42 -12.23
C SER A 510 -7.65 18.46 -13.21
N GLU A 511 -6.98 17.99 -14.26
CA GLU A 511 -7.57 17.04 -15.22
C GLU A 511 -7.71 15.65 -14.59
N LEU A 512 -8.83 14.99 -14.86
CA LEU A 512 -9.09 13.65 -14.33
C LEU A 512 -8.66 12.59 -15.34
N THR A 513 -7.82 11.64 -14.92
CA THR A 513 -7.47 10.46 -15.71
C THR A 513 -8.67 9.49 -15.82
N PHE A 514 -8.58 8.53 -16.73
CA PHE A 514 -9.58 7.47 -16.80
C PHE A 514 -9.63 6.68 -15.48
N TYR A 515 -8.46 6.35 -14.91
CA TYR A 515 -8.40 5.64 -13.64
C TYR A 515 -9.02 6.44 -12.49
N THR A 516 -8.76 7.76 -12.42
CA THR A 516 -9.39 8.62 -11.40
C THR A 516 -10.91 8.60 -11.50
N LYS A 517 -11.47 8.60 -12.73
CA LYS A 517 -12.93 8.60 -12.94
C LYS A 517 -13.59 7.28 -12.58
N TYR A 518 -12.97 6.17 -12.95
CA TYR A 518 -13.61 4.86 -12.92
C TYR A 518 -13.02 3.87 -11.90
N GLY A 519 -11.84 4.18 -11.30
CA GLY A 519 -11.16 3.32 -10.31
C GLY A 519 -10.77 1.95 -10.87
N ASP A 520 -10.77 0.94 -10.02
CA ASP A 520 -10.30 -0.43 -10.28
C ASP A 520 -11.26 -1.24 -11.18
N VAL A 521 -11.51 -0.80 -12.41
CA VAL A 521 -12.40 -1.48 -13.38
C VAL A 521 -11.95 -2.92 -13.63
N ILE A 522 -10.64 -3.13 -13.81
CA ILE A 522 -10.07 -4.46 -14.08
C ILE A 522 -10.36 -5.43 -12.92
N ALA A 523 -10.19 -4.98 -11.68
CA ALA A 523 -10.50 -5.80 -10.50
C ALA A 523 -11.99 -6.12 -10.39
N ARG A 524 -12.88 -5.18 -10.73
CA ARG A 524 -14.35 -5.42 -10.76
C ARG A 524 -14.73 -6.44 -11.83
N ILE A 525 -14.12 -6.38 -13.00
CA ILE A 525 -14.31 -7.39 -14.06
C ILE A 525 -13.77 -8.74 -13.57
N ALA A 526 -12.61 -8.77 -12.93
CA ALA A 526 -12.03 -9.99 -12.37
C ALA A 526 -12.96 -10.64 -11.34
N LEU A 527 -13.58 -9.86 -10.44
CA LEU A 527 -14.58 -10.34 -9.48
C LEU A 527 -15.80 -10.99 -10.17
N LEU A 528 -16.30 -10.36 -11.22
CA LEU A 528 -17.43 -10.92 -12.01
C LEU A 528 -17.03 -12.23 -12.68
N VAL A 529 -15.90 -12.28 -13.36
CA VAL A 529 -15.38 -13.47 -14.05
C VAL A 529 -15.12 -14.61 -13.06
N MET A 530 -14.52 -14.31 -11.92
CA MET A 530 -14.29 -15.26 -10.83
C MET A 530 -15.61 -15.84 -10.33
N GLY A 531 -16.60 -15.00 -10.06
CA GLY A 531 -17.93 -15.42 -9.57
C GLY A 531 -18.65 -16.33 -10.56
N ILE A 532 -18.67 -15.98 -11.85
CA ILE A 532 -19.30 -16.79 -12.92
C ILE A 532 -18.63 -18.17 -13.02
N ILE A 533 -17.31 -18.23 -13.09
CA ILE A 533 -16.58 -19.50 -13.23
C ILE A 533 -16.75 -20.37 -11.98
N LEU A 534 -16.72 -19.78 -10.80
CA LEU A 534 -16.93 -20.51 -9.55
C LEU A 534 -18.34 -21.09 -9.46
N ALA A 535 -19.38 -20.30 -9.77
CA ALA A 535 -20.76 -20.75 -9.81
C ALA A 535 -20.97 -21.90 -10.82
N TYR A 536 -20.42 -21.76 -12.03
CA TYR A 536 -20.42 -22.82 -13.04
C TYR A 536 -19.77 -24.11 -12.53
N THR A 537 -18.58 -24.00 -11.90
CA THR A 537 -17.85 -25.15 -11.36
C THR A 537 -18.62 -25.87 -10.26
N LEU A 538 -19.30 -25.11 -9.38
CA LEU A 538 -20.12 -25.68 -8.31
C LEU A 538 -21.39 -26.36 -8.86
N ALA A 539 -22.06 -25.76 -9.86
CA ALA A 539 -23.20 -26.36 -10.55
C ALA A 539 -22.83 -27.70 -11.22
N GLN A 540 -21.71 -27.74 -11.95
CA GLN A 540 -21.19 -28.98 -12.54
C GLN A 540 -20.96 -30.08 -11.49
N LYS A 541 -20.39 -29.73 -10.34
CA LYS A 541 -20.16 -30.67 -9.23
C LYS A 541 -21.46 -31.23 -8.66
N LEU A 542 -22.50 -30.41 -8.55
CA LEU A 542 -23.83 -30.82 -8.03
C LEU A 542 -24.53 -31.77 -9.01
N LEU A 543 -24.55 -31.42 -10.29
CA LEU A 543 -25.13 -32.26 -11.35
C LEU A 543 -24.46 -33.63 -11.43
N TYR A 544 -23.11 -33.67 -11.35
CA TYR A 544 -22.35 -34.92 -11.34
C TYR A 544 -22.73 -35.80 -10.12
N LYS A 545 -22.92 -35.22 -8.94
CA LYS A 545 -23.34 -35.95 -7.74
C LYS A 545 -24.77 -36.51 -7.86
N GLN A 546 -25.69 -35.72 -8.47
CA GLN A 546 -27.08 -36.16 -8.68
C GLN A 546 -27.14 -37.33 -9.66
N ASN A 547 -26.40 -37.27 -10.78
CA ASN A 547 -26.36 -38.36 -11.76
C ASN A 547 -25.77 -39.64 -11.18
N LYS A 548 -24.73 -39.53 -10.29
CA LYS A 548 -24.12 -40.68 -9.62
C LYS A 548 -25.03 -41.33 -8.56
N LYS A 549 -26.05 -40.61 -8.05
CA LYS A 549 -27.05 -41.19 -7.12
C LYS A 549 -28.23 -41.86 -7.85
N LYS A 550 -28.39 -41.61 -9.15
CA LYS A 550 -29.44 -42.19 -9.99
C LYS A 550 -29.01 -43.50 -10.69
N ILE A 551 -27.70 -43.80 -10.68
CA ILE A 551 -27.09 -45.07 -11.11
C ILE A 551 -26.78 -45.91 -9.86
#